data_65326cb56cbfaee436fe2fddd4bae7e8
#
_entry.id   65326cb56cbfaee436fe2fddd4bae7e8
#
_cell.length_a   1.000
_cell.length_b   1.000
_cell.length_c   1.000
_cell.angle_alpha   90.00
_cell.angle_beta   90.00
_cell.angle_gamma   90.00
#
_symmetry.space_group_name_H-M   'P 1'
#
loop_
_entity.id
_entity.type
_entity.pdbx_description
1 polymer ?
#
loop_
_entity_poly.entity_id
_entity_poly.type
_entity_poly.pdbx_seq_one_letter_code
_entity_poly.pdbx_strand_id
1 'polypeptide(L)' 'MKTYLTIMFNSEGSSPSEVKNQLLNMGFKVAKGNYDFVYEWDKETTSVEELVWFADKVHAALKKSKVYFTIESV' A
#
# COMPACT_ATOMS: atom_id res chain seq x y z
N MET A 1 3.26 -4.19 -14.48
CA MET A 1 3.94 -4.15 -13.18
C MET A 1 2.94 -3.97 -12.06
N LYS A 2 3.15 -4.64 -10.95
CA LYS A 2 2.27 -4.57 -9.79
C LYS A 2 3.07 -4.33 -8.52
N THR A 3 2.51 -3.54 -7.63
CA THR A 3 3.08 -3.30 -6.31
C THR A 3 2.14 -3.87 -5.26
N TYR A 4 2.65 -4.79 -4.47
CA TYR A 4 1.88 -5.47 -3.43
C TYR A 4 2.17 -4.89 -2.06
N LEU A 5 1.15 -4.85 -1.24
CA LEU A 5 1.22 -4.27 0.10
C LEU A 5 0.67 -5.26 1.11
N THR A 6 1.43 -5.47 2.18
CA THR A 6 0.98 -6.28 3.32
C THR A 6 1.00 -5.40 4.56
N ILE A 7 -0.06 -5.43 5.35
CA ILE A 7 -0.22 -4.55 6.50
C ILE A 7 -0.38 -5.36 7.79
N MET A 8 0.31 -4.90 8.82
CA MET A 8 0.14 -5.41 10.17
C MET A 8 -0.55 -4.32 10.99
N PHE A 9 -1.73 -4.61 11.48
CA PHE A 9 -2.52 -3.66 12.26
C PHE A 9 -2.11 -3.64 13.72
N ASN A 10 -2.41 -2.52 14.36
CA ASN A 10 -2.13 -2.28 15.76
C ASN A 10 -3.42 -1.83 16.43
N SER A 11 -3.74 -2.40 17.59
CA SER A 11 -4.97 -2.05 18.32
C SER A 11 -5.03 -0.58 18.72
N GLU A 12 -3.88 0.08 18.78
CA GLU A 12 -3.79 1.51 19.12
C GLU A 12 -3.90 2.43 17.90
N GLY A 13 -3.95 1.85 16.71
CA GLY A 13 -4.02 2.61 15.47
C GLY A 13 -5.41 2.65 14.86
N SER A 14 -5.45 3.05 13.60
CA SER A 14 -6.70 3.08 12.84
C SER A 14 -7.25 1.69 12.61
N SER A 15 -8.56 1.59 12.47
CA SER A 15 -9.20 0.30 12.20
C SER A 15 -8.84 -0.21 10.80
N PRO A 16 -8.94 -1.53 10.58
CA PRO A 16 -8.73 -2.08 9.23
C PRO A 16 -9.61 -1.42 8.16
N SER A 17 -10.85 -1.08 8.51
CA SER A 17 -11.77 -0.43 7.57
C SER A 17 -11.27 0.95 7.15
N GLU A 18 -10.75 1.73 8.09
CA GLU A 18 -10.21 3.05 7.80
C GLU A 18 -8.99 2.97 6.88
N VAL A 19 -8.08 2.05 7.18
CA VAL A 19 -6.88 1.85 6.37
C VAL A 19 -7.25 1.38 4.97
N LYS A 20 -8.18 0.44 4.87
CA LYS A 20 -8.68 -0.04 3.58
C LYS A 20 -9.20 1.12 2.73
N ASN A 21 -10.03 1.99 3.32
CA ASN A 21 -10.61 3.11 2.59
C ASN A 21 -9.52 4.08 2.10
N GLN A 22 -8.52 4.35 2.93
CA GLN A 22 -7.39 5.19 2.53
C GLN A 22 -6.65 4.62 1.33
N LEU A 23 -6.40 3.31 1.35
CA LEU A 23 -5.66 2.66 0.27
C LEU A 23 -6.48 2.58 -1.01
N LEU A 24 -7.78 2.30 -0.91
CA LEU A 24 -8.65 2.29 -2.08
C LEU A 24 -8.70 3.68 -2.73
N ASN A 25 -8.70 4.75 -1.93
CA ASN A 25 -8.66 6.12 -2.44
C ASN A 25 -7.35 6.44 -3.15
N MET A 26 -6.28 5.74 -2.83
CA MET A 26 -4.98 5.89 -3.50
C MET A 26 -4.90 5.09 -4.80
N GLY A 27 -5.88 4.24 -5.09
CA GLY A 27 -5.88 3.41 -6.27
C GLY A 27 -5.51 1.95 -6.04
N PHE A 28 -5.28 1.55 -4.80
CA PHE A 28 -5.06 0.15 -4.48
C PHE A 28 -6.35 -0.64 -4.62
N LYS A 29 -6.19 -1.93 -4.88
CA LYS A 29 -7.29 -2.89 -4.90
C LYS A 29 -7.02 -3.95 -3.84
N VAL A 30 -8.06 -4.60 -3.36
CA VAL A 30 -7.90 -5.72 -2.44
C VAL A 30 -7.25 -6.87 -3.19
N ALA A 31 -6.16 -7.40 -2.65
CA ALA A 31 -5.45 -8.53 -3.24
C ALA A 31 -5.90 -9.83 -2.60
N LYS A 32 -5.63 -10.92 -3.31
CA LYS A 32 -5.88 -12.28 -2.80
C LYS A 32 -4.54 -12.97 -2.57
N GLY A 33 -4.55 -14.01 -1.75
CA GLY A 33 -3.36 -14.79 -1.46
C GLY A 33 -2.57 -14.20 -0.30
N ASN A 34 -1.25 -14.09 -0.48
CA ASN A 34 -0.35 -13.69 0.60
C ASN A 34 -0.26 -12.19 0.85
N TYR A 35 -0.93 -11.39 0.03
CA TYR A 35 -0.87 -9.93 0.11
C TYR A 35 -2.24 -9.36 0.42
N ASP A 36 -2.27 -8.20 1.05
CA ASP A 36 -3.52 -7.54 1.41
C ASP A 36 -4.05 -6.63 0.31
N PHE A 37 -3.16 -5.89 -0.35
CA PHE A 37 -3.53 -4.92 -1.38
C PHE A 37 -2.57 -4.96 -2.54
N VAL A 38 -3.06 -4.53 -3.71
CA VAL A 38 -2.24 -4.47 -4.92
C VAL A 38 -2.53 -3.17 -5.67
N TYR A 39 -1.46 -2.57 -6.18
CA TYR A 39 -1.57 -1.42 -7.07
C TYR A 39 -1.07 -1.84 -8.45
N GLU A 40 -1.90 -1.71 -9.47
CA GLU A 40 -1.54 -2.06 -10.84
C GLU A 40 -1.10 -0.80 -11.58
N TRP A 41 0.16 -0.81 -12.03
CA TRP A 41 0.73 0.29 -12.78
C TRP A 41 0.27 0.21 -14.24
N ASP A 42 0.12 1.37 -14.89
CA ASP A 42 -0.28 1.45 -16.29
C ASP A 42 0.82 1.04 -17.25
N LYS A 43 2.01 0.79 -16.76
CA LYS A 43 3.18 0.47 -17.56
C LYS A 43 3.86 -0.80 -17.05
N GLU A 44 4.63 -1.44 -17.94
CA GLU A 44 5.29 -2.70 -17.61
C GLU A 44 6.47 -2.54 -16.67
N THR A 45 7.16 -1.41 -16.77
CA THR A 45 8.30 -1.10 -15.92
C THR A 45 8.20 0.31 -15.39
N THR A 46 8.85 0.53 -14.27
CA THR A 46 8.84 1.84 -13.63
C THR A 46 10.24 2.12 -13.08
N SER A 47 10.62 3.36 -12.99
CA SER A 47 11.94 3.74 -12.48
C SER A 47 12.00 3.55 -10.96
N VAL A 48 13.23 3.41 -10.46
CA VAL A 48 13.45 3.35 -9.00
C VAL A 48 12.91 4.61 -8.34
N GLU A 49 13.08 5.75 -8.98
CA GLU A 49 12.60 7.04 -8.47
C GLU A 49 11.09 7.06 -8.32
N GLU A 50 10.36 6.51 -9.29
CA GLU A 50 8.91 6.41 -9.22
C GLU A 50 8.46 5.47 -8.10
N LEU A 51 9.16 4.35 -7.91
CA LEU A 51 8.86 3.41 -6.85
C LEU A 51 9.08 4.03 -5.47
N VAL A 52 10.17 4.77 -5.30
CA VAL A 52 10.46 5.45 -4.04
C VAL A 52 9.41 6.52 -3.77
N TRP A 53 9.06 7.30 -4.78
CA TRP A 53 8.01 8.32 -4.66
C TRP A 53 6.67 7.70 -4.23
N PHE A 54 6.33 6.56 -4.82
CA PHE A 54 5.09 5.86 -4.49
C PHE A 54 5.12 5.32 -3.06
N ALA A 55 6.25 4.74 -2.65
CA ALA A 55 6.43 4.25 -1.29
C ALA A 55 6.32 5.39 -0.27
N ASP A 56 6.87 6.55 -0.60
CA ASP A 56 6.76 7.74 0.27
C ASP A 56 5.31 8.18 0.40
N LYS A 57 4.53 8.09 -0.67
CA LYS A 57 3.11 8.43 -0.63
C LYS A 57 2.32 7.46 0.26
N VAL A 58 2.63 6.17 0.17
CA VAL A 58 2.01 5.16 1.03
C VAL A 58 2.38 5.43 2.48
N HIS A 59 3.65 5.70 2.74
CA HIS A 59 4.12 6.03 4.09
C HIS A 59 3.38 7.25 4.65
N ALA A 60 3.27 8.31 3.87
CA ALA A 60 2.58 9.52 4.31
C ALA A 60 1.10 9.27 4.60
N ALA A 61 0.44 8.44 3.77
CA ALA A 61 -0.96 8.12 3.97
C ALA A 61 -1.21 7.29 5.22
N LEU A 62 -0.28 6.39 5.55
CA LEU A 62 -0.45 5.45 6.66
C LEU A 62 0.23 5.91 7.96
N LYS A 63 0.97 7.01 7.92
CA LYS A 63 1.74 7.50 9.07
C LYS A 63 0.91 7.69 10.31
N LYS A 64 -0.27 8.29 10.19
CA LYS A 64 -1.14 8.55 11.32
C LYS A 64 -1.98 7.35 11.73
N SER A 65 -1.99 6.31 10.92
CA SER A 65 -2.77 5.11 11.18
C SER A 65 -2.06 4.13 12.10
N LYS A 66 -0.79 4.36 12.39
CA LYS A 66 0.01 3.53 13.31
C LYS A 66 -0.01 2.06 12.92
N VAL A 67 0.22 1.79 11.64
CA VAL A 67 0.31 0.42 11.13
C VAL A 67 1.71 0.16 10.61
N TYR A 68 2.09 -1.09 10.58
CA TYR A 68 3.32 -1.52 9.90
C TYR A 68 2.95 -2.06 8.54
N PHE A 69 3.77 -1.81 7.56
CA PHE A 69 3.52 -2.35 6.22
C PHE A 69 4.81 -2.76 5.54
N THR A 70 4.68 -3.70 4.62
CA THR A 70 5.74 -4.06 3.70
C THR A 70 5.23 -3.83 2.29
N ILE A 71 6.12 -3.43 1.39
CA ILE A 71 5.79 -3.13 0.02
C ILE A 71 6.76 -3.89 -0.90
N GLU A 72 6.21 -4.49 -1.95
CA GLU A 72 7.00 -5.29 -2.89
C GLU A 72 6.48 -5.05 -4.30
N SER A 73 7.38 -4.73 -5.22
CA SER A 73 7.02 -4.52 -6.62
C SER A 73 7.61 -5.62 -7.50
N VAL A 74 6.79 -6.16 -8.37
CA VAL A 74 7.17 -7.21 -9.31
C VAL A 74 6.67 -6.92 -10.72
#